data_08acfeefc6b047c2270e2731422c9296
#
_entry.id   08acfeefc6b047c2270e2731422c9296
#
_cell.length_a   1.000
_cell.length_b   1.000
_cell.length_c   1.000
_cell.angle_alpha   90.00
_cell.angle_beta   90.00
_cell.angle_gamma   90.00
#
_symmetry.space_group_name_H-M   'P 1'
#
loop_
_entity.id
_entity.type
_entity.pdbx_description
1 polymer ?
#
loop_
_entity_poly.entity_id
_entity_poly.type
_entity_poly.pdbx_seq_one_letter_code
_entity_poly.pdbx_strand_id
1 'polypeptide(L)'
;KGRYIAFLDSDDIWLPNKLSDQLKVFEKSEVAIVFSNYEKVSLGGERCGREVIAPCEVDYPLLLKGNCIGCLTAMYDSALTGKIFFKEIGHEDYVCWLSILKQGYKARNTNTVTALYRVGDHSVSSNKLKAMRWQWNILRNEMDLPVYKAVYYFIHYAIRAFAKAMR
;
A
#
# COMPACT_ATOMS: atom_id res chain seq x y z
N LYS A 1 22.00 4.69 1.57
CA LYS A 1 22.83 3.67 2.26
C LYS A 1 22.09 2.99 3.43
N GLY A 2 20.83 3.37 3.71
CA GLY A 2 20.07 2.77 4.80
C GLY A 2 19.56 1.36 4.45
N ARG A 3 19.40 0.49 5.47
CA ARG A 3 18.81 -0.84 5.36
C ARG A 3 17.29 -0.74 5.12
N TYR A 4 16.62 0.06 5.91
CA TYR A 4 15.17 0.27 5.79
C TYR A 4 14.87 1.47 4.90
N ILE A 5 13.90 1.31 4.01
CA ILE A 5 13.45 2.35 3.09
C ILE A 5 11.98 2.62 3.35
N ALA A 6 11.64 3.87 3.66
CA ALA A 6 10.28 4.34 3.90
C ALA A 6 9.97 5.52 2.98
N PHE A 7 8.69 5.77 2.74
CA PHE A 7 8.20 6.75 1.78
C PHE A 7 7.29 7.77 2.46
N LEU A 8 7.43 9.02 2.06
CA LEU A 8 6.57 10.10 2.52
C LEU A 8 6.34 11.06 1.35
N ASP A 9 5.09 11.21 0.96
CA ASP A 9 4.70 12.22 -0.01
C ASP A 9 4.77 13.63 0.63
N SER A 10 5.04 14.64 -0.18
CA SER A 10 5.33 16.01 0.31
C SER A 10 4.17 16.68 1.04
N ASP A 11 2.96 16.19 0.85
CA ASP A 11 1.72 16.68 1.46
C ASP A 11 1.23 15.83 2.65
N ASP A 12 1.88 14.70 2.93
CA ASP A 12 1.53 13.82 4.03
C ASP A 12 2.37 14.06 5.30
N ILE A 13 1.96 13.49 6.42
CA ILE A 13 2.62 13.68 7.72
C ILE A 13 2.85 12.34 8.41
N TRP A 14 4.08 12.09 8.89
CA TRP A 14 4.35 11.01 9.82
C TRP A 14 4.15 11.43 11.27
N LEU A 15 3.58 10.55 12.07
CA LEU A 15 3.54 10.71 13.52
C LEU A 15 4.91 10.33 14.15
N PRO A 16 5.26 10.89 15.31
CA PRO A 16 6.58 10.70 15.91
C PRO A 16 6.98 9.24 16.19
N ASN A 17 5.99 8.39 16.44
CA ASN A 17 6.19 6.97 16.77
C ASN A 17 6.36 6.06 15.55
N LYS A 18 6.16 6.55 14.32
CA LYS A 18 6.12 5.71 13.10
C LYS A 18 7.34 4.80 12.96
N LEU A 19 8.52 5.37 12.91
CA LEU A 19 9.74 4.62 12.64
C LEU A 19 10.05 3.62 13.78
N SER A 20 9.90 4.05 15.04
CA SER A 20 10.16 3.19 16.19
C SER A 20 9.20 1.99 16.26
N ASP A 21 7.92 2.20 15.98
CA ASP A 21 6.94 1.11 16.02
C ASP A 21 7.14 0.11 14.86
N GLN A 22 7.52 0.59 13.68
CA GLN A 22 7.82 -0.27 12.55
C GLN A 22 9.10 -1.09 12.77
N LEU A 23 10.16 -0.50 13.32
CA LEU A 23 11.39 -1.21 13.65
C LEU A 23 11.17 -2.34 14.66
N LYS A 24 10.35 -2.11 15.70
CA LYS A 24 9.97 -3.17 16.66
C LYS A 24 9.30 -4.37 15.99
N VAL A 25 8.54 -4.16 14.90
CA VAL A 25 7.92 -5.26 14.16
C VAL A 25 8.95 -6.02 13.34
N PHE A 26 9.90 -5.34 12.69
CA PHE A 26 11.01 -5.99 11.97
C PHE A 26 11.88 -6.84 12.91
N GLU A 27 12.13 -6.38 14.14
CA GLU A 27 12.92 -7.12 15.13
C GLU A 27 12.24 -8.42 15.59
N LYS A 28 10.91 -8.47 15.56
CA LYS A 28 10.11 -9.59 16.09
C LYS A 28 9.58 -10.54 15.01
N SER A 29 9.80 -10.23 13.74
CA SER A 29 9.21 -11.00 12.64
C SER A 29 10.04 -10.95 11.37
N GLU A 30 10.10 -12.08 10.67
CA GLU A 30 10.76 -12.20 9.36
C GLU A 30 9.83 -11.73 8.25
N VAL A 31 9.62 -10.42 8.15
CA VAL A 31 8.80 -9.79 7.10
C VAL A 31 9.64 -8.81 6.30
N ALA A 32 9.34 -8.67 5.02
CA ALA A 32 10.07 -7.73 4.17
C ALA A 32 9.44 -6.34 4.14
N ILE A 33 8.16 -6.22 4.49
CA ILE A 33 7.43 -4.95 4.55
C ILE A 33 6.75 -4.85 5.91
N VAL A 34 6.88 -3.68 6.54
CA VAL A 34 6.05 -3.27 7.69
C VAL A 34 5.29 -2.01 7.29
N PHE A 35 4.02 -1.98 7.59
CA PHE A 35 3.13 -0.86 7.31
C PHE A 35 2.24 -0.57 8.52
N SER A 36 1.42 0.47 8.44
CA SER A 36 0.55 0.89 9.55
C SER A 36 -0.82 1.30 9.05
N ASN A 37 -1.73 1.54 9.98
CA ASN A 37 -2.94 2.30 9.73
C ASN A 37 -2.60 3.79 9.57
N TYR A 38 -3.52 4.55 8.99
CA TYR A 38 -3.40 6.00 8.85
C TYR A 38 -4.74 6.69 9.05
N GLU A 39 -4.71 7.96 9.37
CA GLU A 39 -5.89 8.80 9.48
C GLU A 39 -5.94 9.79 8.32
N LYS A 40 -7.14 10.10 7.83
CA LYS A 40 -7.35 11.14 6.83
C LYS A 40 -7.49 12.50 7.49
N VAL A 41 -6.81 13.50 6.91
CA VAL A 41 -6.89 14.90 7.35
C VAL A 41 -7.28 15.80 6.19
N SER A 42 -7.88 16.95 6.48
CA SER A 42 -8.18 17.98 5.50
C SER A 42 -6.91 18.63 4.96
N LEU A 43 -7.01 19.43 3.88
CA LEU A 43 -5.90 20.25 3.39
C LEU A 43 -5.33 21.18 4.46
N GLY A 44 -6.17 21.69 5.38
CA GLY A 44 -5.76 22.51 6.52
C GLY A 44 -5.09 21.72 7.66
N GLY A 45 -5.02 20.38 7.56
CA GLY A 45 -4.44 19.51 8.59
C GLY A 45 -5.42 19.13 9.70
N GLU A 46 -6.69 19.49 9.61
CA GLU A 46 -7.72 19.09 10.58
C GLU A 46 -8.04 17.60 10.44
N ARG A 47 -8.04 16.88 11.57
CA ARG A 47 -8.37 15.45 11.60
C ARG A 47 -9.83 15.23 11.24
N CYS A 48 -10.08 14.39 10.23
CA CYS A 48 -11.44 14.05 9.79
C CYS A 48 -12.07 12.90 10.59
N GLY A 49 -11.34 12.33 11.58
CA GLY A 49 -11.78 11.20 12.40
C GLY A 49 -11.98 9.90 11.62
N ARG A 50 -11.45 9.82 10.40
CA ARG A 50 -11.57 8.64 9.53
C ARG A 50 -10.26 7.89 9.46
N GLU A 51 -10.12 6.91 10.34
CA GLU A 51 -9.01 5.97 10.27
C GLU A 51 -9.20 4.98 9.11
N VAL A 52 -8.11 4.72 8.41
CA VAL A 52 -8.03 3.65 7.42
C VAL A 52 -7.28 2.49 8.05
N ILE A 53 -8.02 1.46 8.41
CA ILE A 53 -7.50 0.24 9.02
C ILE A 53 -7.21 -0.77 7.93
N ALA A 54 -5.97 -1.24 7.88
CA ALA A 54 -5.50 -2.26 6.95
C ALA A 54 -5.42 -3.65 7.65
N PRO A 55 -5.38 -4.75 6.89
CA PRO A 55 -5.22 -6.09 7.46
C PRO A 55 -3.95 -6.22 8.30
N CYS A 56 -3.97 -7.08 9.34
CA CYS A 56 -2.80 -7.31 10.22
C CYS A 56 -1.60 -7.89 9.47
N GLU A 57 -1.86 -8.77 8.50
CA GLU A 57 -0.85 -9.41 7.65
C GLU A 57 -1.33 -9.41 6.20
N VAL A 58 -0.40 -9.20 5.27
CA VAL A 58 -0.66 -9.19 3.84
C VAL A 58 0.36 -10.06 3.13
N ASP A 59 -0.14 -10.99 2.33
CA ASP A 59 0.63 -11.81 1.41
C ASP A 59 0.37 -11.40 -0.05
N TYR A 60 1.10 -12.01 -0.97
CA TYR A 60 0.95 -11.73 -2.39
C TYR A 60 -0.47 -11.97 -2.93
N PRO A 61 -1.15 -13.12 -2.65
CA PRO A 61 -2.54 -13.34 -3.08
C PRO A 61 -3.55 -12.33 -2.54
N LEU A 62 -3.38 -11.89 -1.29
CA LEU A 62 -4.27 -10.89 -0.70
C LEU A 62 -4.07 -9.52 -1.36
N LEU A 63 -2.81 -9.13 -1.59
CA LEU A 63 -2.47 -7.86 -2.20
C LEU A 63 -2.92 -7.77 -3.67
N LEU A 64 -2.89 -8.86 -4.43
CA LEU A 64 -3.42 -8.91 -5.81
C LEU A 64 -4.91 -8.54 -5.91
N LYS A 65 -5.68 -8.67 -4.83
CA LYS A 65 -7.10 -8.27 -4.75
C LYS A 65 -7.30 -6.77 -4.61
N GLY A 66 -6.22 -5.99 -4.56
CA GLY A 66 -6.19 -4.54 -4.46
C GLY A 66 -5.24 -4.03 -3.39
N ASN A 67 -4.65 -2.86 -3.63
CA ASN A 67 -3.72 -2.24 -2.69
C ASN A 67 -4.40 -1.90 -1.36
N CYS A 68 -3.85 -2.43 -0.27
CA CYS A 68 -4.24 -2.12 1.10
C CYS A 68 -3.07 -1.56 1.93
N ILE A 69 -1.91 -1.34 1.32
CA ILE A 69 -0.71 -0.77 1.96
C ILE A 69 -0.54 0.64 1.42
N GLY A 70 -0.82 1.65 2.23
CA GLY A 70 -0.61 3.05 1.85
C GLY A 70 0.87 3.40 1.74
N CYS A 71 1.28 4.11 0.68
CA CYS A 71 2.67 4.50 0.45
C CYS A 71 3.30 5.16 1.69
N LEU A 72 2.64 6.19 2.22
CA LEU A 72 3.08 6.93 3.40
C LEU A 72 3.24 6.06 4.67
N THR A 73 2.61 4.87 4.71
CA THR A 73 2.64 3.98 5.87
C THR A 73 3.72 2.92 5.77
N ALA A 74 4.22 2.63 4.59
CA ALA A 74 5.08 1.49 4.33
C ALA A 74 6.56 1.77 4.63
N MET A 75 7.24 0.71 5.06
CA MET A 75 8.70 0.60 5.17
C MET A 75 9.10 -0.81 4.74
N TYR A 76 10.15 -0.95 3.93
CA TYR A 76 10.67 -2.26 3.55
C TYR A 76 12.14 -2.44 3.90
N ASP A 77 12.55 -3.70 4.10
CA ASP A 77 13.92 -4.09 4.40
C ASP A 77 14.70 -4.38 3.11
N SER A 78 15.54 -3.44 2.68
CA SER A 78 16.34 -3.58 1.46
C SER A 78 17.46 -4.62 1.59
N ALA A 79 17.80 -5.07 2.79
CA ALA A 79 18.75 -6.17 2.97
C ALA A 79 18.14 -7.52 2.56
N LEU A 80 16.82 -7.68 2.66
CA LEU A 80 16.10 -8.87 2.21
C LEU A 80 15.75 -8.82 0.72
N THR A 81 15.27 -7.67 0.25
CA THR A 81 14.64 -7.53 -1.07
C THR A 81 15.55 -6.94 -2.14
N GLY A 82 16.71 -6.40 -1.74
CA GLY A 82 17.45 -5.46 -2.57
C GLY A 82 16.76 -4.09 -2.63
N LYS A 83 17.39 -3.15 -3.33
CA LYS A 83 16.79 -1.84 -3.62
C LYS A 83 15.83 -1.95 -4.78
N ILE A 84 14.60 -1.50 -4.58
CA ILE A 84 13.56 -1.47 -5.60
C ILE A 84 13.27 -0.01 -5.94
N PHE A 85 13.25 0.30 -7.23
CA PHE A 85 12.93 1.63 -7.74
C PHE A 85 11.49 1.63 -8.24
N PHE A 86 10.79 2.73 -8.00
CA PHE A 86 9.46 2.93 -8.54
C PHE A 86 9.51 3.05 -10.07
N LYS A 87 8.51 2.45 -10.72
CA LYS A 87 8.29 2.59 -12.16
C LYS A 87 7.27 3.68 -12.41
N GLU A 88 7.47 4.52 -13.42
CA GLU A 88 6.52 5.58 -13.80
C GLU A 88 5.31 5.02 -14.56
N ILE A 89 4.43 4.27 -13.87
CA ILE A 89 3.30 3.57 -14.48
C ILE A 89 1.94 3.85 -13.85
N GLY A 90 1.89 4.73 -12.85
CA GLY A 90 0.75 4.92 -11.97
C GLY A 90 0.60 3.75 -10.96
N HIS A 91 0.27 4.08 -9.72
CA HIS A 91 0.29 3.11 -8.60
C HIS A 91 1.63 2.39 -8.43
N GLU A 92 2.72 3.12 -8.56
CA GLU A 92 4.10 2.67 -8.48
C GLU A 92 4.42 1.99 -7.15
N ASP A 93 3.82 2.48 -6.04
CA ASP A 93 3.89 1.90 -4.72
C ASP A 93 3.31 0.48 -4.70
N TYR A 94 2.14 0.31 -5.28
CA TYR A 94 1.45 -0.97 -5.34
C TYR A 94 2.26 -2.04 -6.10
N VAL A 95 2.86 -1.66 -7.23
CA VAL A 95 3.73 -2.56 -8.00
C VAL A 95 4.99 -2.91 -7.22
N CYS A 96 5.57 -1.95 -6.49
CA CYS A 96 6.70 -2.20 -5.60
C CYS A 96 6.35 -3.27 -4.54
N TRP A 97 5.22 -3.09 -3.83
CA TRP A 97 4.79 -4.04 -2.81
C TRP A 97 4.49 -5.43 -3.39
N LEU A 98 3.82 -5.50 -4.53
CA LEU A 98 3.58 -6.77 -5.23
C LEU A 98 4.87 -7.46 -5.63
N SER A 99 5.86 -6.73 -6.12
CA SER A 99 7.16 -7.28 -6.52
C SER A 99 7.94 -7.87 -5.33
N ILE A 100 7.82 -7.27 -4.16
CA ILE A 100 8.41 -7.79 -2.92
C ILE A 100 7.68 -9.06 -2.49
N LEU A 101 6.35 -9.01 -2.38
CA LEU A 101 5.57 -10.14 -1.89
C LEU A 101 5.55 -11.33 -2.87
N LYS A 102 5.75 -11.08 -4.17
CA LYS A 102 5.91 -12.15 -5.20
C LYS A 102 7.13 -13.04 -4.94
N GLN A 103 8.13 -12.55 -4.22
CA GLN A 103 9.31 -13.31 -3.82
C GLN A 103 9.05 -14.27 -2.63
N GLY A 104 7.81 -14.33 -2.12
CA GLY A 104 7.42 -15.19 -0.99
C GLY A 104 7.44 -14.48 0.36
N TYR A 105 7.84 -13.23 0.43
CA TYR A 105 7.80 -12.45 1.66
C TYR A 105 6.37 -12.08 2.06
N LYS A 106 6.22 -11.65 3.32
CA LYS A 106 4.98 -11.11 3.88
C LYS A 106 5.15 -9.65 4.29
N ALA A 107 4.03 -8.96 4.40
CA ALA A 107 3.93 -7.63 5.00
C ALA A 107 3.11 -7.69 6.28
N ARG A 108 3.53 -6.93 7.31
CA ARG A 108 2.86 -6.87 8.62
C ARG A 108 2.49 -5.46 9.02
N ASN A 109 1.27 -5.31 9.53
CA ASN A 109 0.76 -4.06 10.07
C ASN A 109 1.22 -3.88 11.53
N THR A 110 1.61 -2.67 11.91
CA THR A 110 1.85 -2.31 13.33
C THR A 110 0.56 -2.31 14.14
N ASN A 111 -0.61 -2.28 13.50
CA ASN A 111 -1.96 -2.10 14.06
C ASN A 111 -2.14 -0.76 14.79
N THR A 112 -1.28 0.21 14.54
CA THR A 112 -1.36 1.56 15.09
C THR A 112 -1.48 2.58 13.96
N VAL A 113 -2.08 3.74 14.23
CA VAL A 113 -2.05 4.89 13.32
C VAL A 113 -0.70 5.59 13.49
N THR A 114 0.07 5.68 12.41
CA THR A 114 1.39 6.31 12.44
C THR A 114 1.59 7.39 11.38
N ALA A 115 0.57 7.65 10.58
CA ALA A 115 0.64 8.64 9.52
C ALA A 115 -0.71 9.34 9.31
N LEU A 116 -0.66 10.57 8.80
CA LEU A 116 -1.82 11.38 8.41
C LEU A 116 -1.79 11.59 6.91
N TYR A 117 -2.83 11.14 6.23
CA TYR A 117 -3.01 11.27 4.78
C TYR A 117 -3.85 12.50 4.46
N ARG A 118 -3.29 13.44 3.72
CA ARG A 118 -3.97 14.67 3.35
C ARG A 118 -4.90 14.45 2.15
N VAL A 119 -6.19 14.74 2.32
CA VAL A 119 -7.20 14.57 1.28
C VAL A 119 -7.49 15.92 0.62
N GLY A 120 -7.15 16.06 -0.67
CA GLY A 120 -7.53 17.19 -1.52
C GLY A 120 -8.65 16.82 -2.49
N ASP A 121 -9.33 17.85 -3.04
CA ASP A 121 -10.46 17.69 -3.97
C ASP A 121 -10.07 17.04 -5.31
N HIS A 122 -8.79 16.99 -5.64
CA HIS A 122 -8.25 16.47 -6.89
C HIS A 122 -7.33 15.24 -6.70
N SER A 123 -7.75 14.24 -5.90
CA SER A 123 -6.93 13.04 -5.78
C SER A 123 -6.85 12.27 -7.12
N VAL A 124 -5.66 11.83 -7.50
CA VAL A 124 -5.38 11.07 -8.74
C VAL A 124 -6.24 9.80 -8.87
N SER A 125 -6.72 9.28 -7.74
CA SER A 125 -7.59 8.10 -7.65
C SER A 125 -9.08 8.38 -7.88
N SER A 126 -9.51 9.62 -8.17
CA SER A 126 -10.91 9.97 -8.35
C SER A 126 -11.56 9.35 -9.60
N ASN A 127 -10.78 9.06 -10.64
CA ASN A 127 -11.27 8.45 -11.89
C ASN A 127 -11.31 6.92 -11.80
N LYS A 128 -12.48 6.36 -11.48
CA LYS A 128 -12.69 4.91 -11.29
C LYS A 128 -12.35 4.09 -12.53
N LEU A 129 -12.64 4.56 -13.74
CA LEU A 129 -12.32 3.84 -14.98
C LEU A 129 -10.80 3.77 -15.21
N LYS A 130 -10.08 4.84 -14.93
CA LYS A 130 -8.62 4.88 -14.99
C LYS A 130 -8.01 3.90 -13.98
N ALA A 131 -8.53 3.88 -12.74
CA ALA A 131 -8.09 2.95 -11.70
C ALA A 131 -8.31 1.47 -12.09
N MET A 132 -9.45 1.15 -12.73
CA MET A 132 -9.72 -0.20 -13.24
C MET A 132 -8.74 -0.61 -14.35
N ARG A 133 -8.45 0.30 -15.29
CA ARG A 133 -7.45 0.03 -16.35
C ARG A 133 -6.05 -0.20 -15.78
N TRP A 134 -5.64 0.59 -14.80
CA TRP A 134 -4.37 0.42 -14.11
C TRP A 134 -4.30 -0.91 -13.39
N GLN A 135 -5.35 -1.29 -12.63
CA GLN A 135 -5.42 -2.59 -11.96
C GLN A 135 -5.27 -3.76 -12.94
N TRP A 136 -5.97 -3.70 -14.08
CA TRP A 136 -5.86 -4.73 -15.12
C TRP A 136 -4.43 -4.80 -15.68
N ASN A 137 -3.85 -3.64 -16.01
CA ASN A 137 -2.47 -3.54 -16.52
C ASN A 137 -1.45 -4.13 -15.55
N ILE A 138 -1.59 -3.82 -14.25
CA ILE A 138 -0.72 -4.36 -13.21
C ILE A 138 -0.82 -5.90 -13.17
N LEU A 139 -2.02 -6.45 -13.15
CA LEU A 139 -2.22 -7.89 -13.09
C LEU A 139 -1.65 -8.61 -14.33
N ARG A 140 -1.86 -8.04 -15.53
CA ARG A 140 -1.47 -8.68 -16.79
C ARG A 140 -0.02 -8.43 -17.18
N ASN A 141 0.44 -7.20 -17.10
CA ASN A 141 1.72 -6.79 -17.68
C ASN A 141 2.83 -6.70 -16.63
N GLU A 142 2.54 -6.20 -15.41
CA GLU A 142 3.57 -6.08 -14.39
C GLU A 142 3.77 -7.39 -13.60
N MET A 143 2.68 -8.09 -13.27
CA MET A 143 2.73 -9.35 -12.51
C MET A 143 2.76 -10.57 -13.41
N ASP A 144 2.53 -10.42 -14.72
CA ASP A 144 2.51 -11.48 -15.73
C ASP A 144 1.57 -12.65 -15.38
N LEU A 145 0.39 -12.32 -14.84
CA LEU A 145 -0.57 -13.34 -14.49
C LEU A 145 -1.28 -13.87 -15.76
N PRO A 146 -1.52 -15.19 -15.87
CA PRO A 146 -2.38 -15.73 -16.93
C PRO A 146 -3.79 -15.14 -16.83
N VAL A 147 -4.49 -15.03 -17.97
CA VAL A 147 -5.78 -14.32 -18.10
C VAL A 147 -6.78 -14.77 -17.03
N TYR A 148 -6.94 -16.05 -16.79
CA TYR A 148 -7.92 -16.59 -15.83
C TYR A 148 -7.63 -16.14 -14.38
N LYS A 149 -6.34 -16.04 -13.97
CA LYS A 149 -5.96 -15.51 -12.67
C LYS A 149 -6.17 -14.00 -12.60
N ALA A 150 -5.80 -13.27 -13.66
CA ALA A 150 -6.02 -11.82 -13.72
C ALA A 150 -7.51 -11.48 -13.61
N VAL A 151 -8.39 -12.20 -14.31
CA VAL A 151 -9.85 -12.05 -14.21
C VAL A 151 -10.33 -12.33 -12.78
N TYR A 152 -9.87 -13.41 -12.15
CA TYR A 152 -10.24 -13.73 -10.76
C TYR A 152 -9.91 -12.58 -9.80
N TYR A 153 -8.66 -12.07 -9.82
CA TYR A 153 -8.25 -10.98 -8.93
C TYR A 153 -8.91 -9.64 -9.28
N PHE A 154 -9.15 -9.40 -10.57
CA PHE A 154 -9.85 -8.19 -11.02
C PHE A 154 -11.30 -8.14 -10.55
N ILE A 155 -12.02 -9.26 -10.56
CA ILE A 155 -13.39 -9.36 -9.99
C ILE A 155 -13.37 -9.01 -8.49
N HIS A 156 -12.42 -9.57 -7.73
CA HIS A 156 -12.28 -9.24 -6.31
C HIS A 156 -12.00 -7.75 -6.07
N TYR A 157 -11.14 -7.15 -6.90
CA TYR A 157 -10.87 -5.71 -6.85
C TYR A 157 -12.14 -4.89 -7.13
N ALA A 158 -12.87 -5.24 -8.18
CA ALA A 158 -14.11 -4.54 -8.56
C ALA A 158 -15.19 -4.61 -7.45
N ILE A 159 -15.38 -5.78 -6.85
CA ILE A 159 -16.31 -5.96 -5.72
C ILE A 159 -15.92 -5.07 -4.53
N ARG A 160 -14.63 -5.04 -4.16
CA ARG A 160 -14.12 -4.18 -3.06
C ARG A 160 -14.30 -2.70 -3.36
N ALA A 161 -14.00 -2.28 -4.60
CA ALA A 161 -14.15 -0.89 -5.02
C ALA A 161 -15.62 -0.45 -4.99
N PHE A 162 -16.55 -1.33 -5.39
CA PHE A 162 -17.98 -1.09 -5.32
C PHE A 162 -18.48 -1.02 -3.87
N ALA A 163 -18.11 -1.97 -3.02
CA ALA A 163 -18.46 -1.98 -1.61
C ALA A 163 -17.97 -0.72 -0.85
N LYS A 164 -16.77 -0.21 -1.23
CA LYS A 164 -16.24 1.04 -0.67
C LYS A 164 -17.00 2.28 -1.14
N ALA A 165 -17.57 2.24 -2.33
CA ALA A 165 -18.34 3.37 -2.88
C ALA A 165 -19.76 3.49 -2.30
N MET A 166 -20.27 2.42 -1.68
CA MET A 166 -21.60 2.39 -1.02
C MET A 166 -21.56 2.79 0.47
N ARG A 167 -20.34 2.96 1.05
CA ARG A 167 -20.12 3.44 2.42
C ARG A 167 -19.77 4.92 2.47
#